data_6ad18901613896c0b48ce7e64fa338b3
#
_entry.id   6ad18901613896c0b48ce7e64fa338b3
#
_cell.length_a   1.000
_cell.length_b   1.000
_cell.length_c   1.000
_cell.angle_alpha   90.00
_cell.angle_beta   90.00
_cell.angle_gamma   90.00
#
_symmetry.space_group_name_H-M   'P 1'
#
loop_
_entity.id
_entity.type
_entity.pdbx_description
1 polymer ?
#
loop_
_entity_poly.entity_id
_entity_poly.type
_entity_poly.pdbx_seq_one_letter_code
_entity_poly.pdbx_strand_id
1 'polypeptide(L)'
;MQIDGNQSKVAIALVLKGYPRLSETFIAQEILSLEKAGISIVLISLRKPTDPHTHPVHEKIKAPILYLPEYLFSEPIRVLRSWWQVRSNPRYKSARRIWLRHLIRDFSPNRVRRWGQALVLAAEFSTEIGHIYAHFLHTPASVA
;
A
#
# COMPACT_ATOMS: atom_id res chain seq x y z
N MET A 1 31.50 23.64 -2.57
CA MET A 1 30.05 23.74 -2.43
C MET A 1 29.55 22.48 -1.75
N GLN A 2 29.46 22.54 -0.40
CA GLN A 2 28.97 21.40 0.40
C GLN A 2 27.45 21.41 0.29
N ILE A 3 26.90 20.34 -0.27
CA ILE A 3 25.47 20.07 -0.24
C ILE A 3 25.23 19.35 1.10
N ASP A 4 24.75 20.11 2.09
CA ASP A 4 24.40 19.57 3.40
C ASP A 4 23.38 18.45 3.27
N GLY A 5 23.85 17.23 3.57
CA GLY A 5 23.11 15.98 3.44
C GLY A 5 22.14 15.71 4.57
N ASN A 6 21.17 16.56 4.78
CA ASN A 6 20.01 16.23 5.63
C ASN A 6 18.70 16.44 4.87
N GLN A 7 18.61 15.88 3.67
CA GLN A 7 17.30 15.60 3.10
C GLN A 7 16.74 14.38 3.85
N SER A 8 15.73 14.60 4.65
CA SER A 8 14.86 13.52 5.12
C SER A 8 14.53 12.65 3.91
N LYS A 9 15.04 11.40 3.89
CA LYS A 9 14.84 10.49 2.75
C LYS A 9 13.35 10.21 2.64
N VAL A 10 12.70 10.94 1.74
CA VAL A 10 11.28 10.73 1.43
C VAL A 10 11.15 9.31 0.88
N ALA A 11 10.38 8.49 1.58
CA ALA A 11 10.16 7.11 1.16
C ALA A 11 9.10 7.02 0.06
N ILE A 12 9.24 6.00 -0.79
CA ILE A 12 8.23 5.63 -1.79
C ILE A 12 7.42 4.45 -1.26
N ALA A 13 6.10 4.58 -1.20
CA ALA A 13 5.21 3.47 -0.93
C ALA A 13 4.89 2.72 -2.22
N LEU A 14 5.31 1.47 -2.30
CA LEU A 14 5.04 0.58 -3.43
C LEU A 14 3.84 -0.30 -3.12
N VAL A 15 2.71 -0.04 -3.79
CA VAL A 15 1.44 -0.77 -3.55
C VAL A 15 1.33 -1.95 -4.50
N LEU A 16 1.27 -3.16 -3.91
CA LEU A 16 1.27 -4.45 -4.62
C LEU A 16 0.00 -5.25 -4.29
N LYS A 17 -0.48 -6.04 -5.23
CA LYS A 17 -1.64 -6.92 -5.02
C LYS A 17 -1.36 -8.00 -3.97
N GLY A 18 -0.14 -8.51 -3.93
CA GLY A 18 0.36 -9.49 -2.95
C GLY A 18 1.88 -9.56 -3.05
N TYR A 19 2.56 -9.74 -1.93
CA TYR A 19 4.01 -9.82 -1.90
C TYR A 19 4.46 -10.65 -0.68
N PRO A 20 5.50 -11.49 -0.78
CA PRO A 20 6.20 -11.89 -2.00
C PRO A 20 5.36 -12.83 -2.90
N ARG A 21 5.66 -12.85 -4.21
CA ARG A 21 5.04 -13.75 -5.17
C ARG A 21 6.08 -14.34 -6.10
N LEU A 22 6.06 -15.66 -6.25
CA LEU A 22 7.01 -16.38 -7.10
C LEU A 22 6.93 -15.97 -8.58
N SER A 23 5.71 -15.72 -9.07
CA SER A 23 5.45 -15.33 -10.46
C SER A 23 5.82 -13.90 -10.82
N GLU A 24 6.15 -13.06 -9.84
CA GLU A 24 6.40 -11.62 -10.04
C GLU A 24 7.84 -11.23 -9.64
N THR A 25 8.82 -12.05 -10.04
CA THR A 25 10.25 -11.84 -9.74
C THR A 25 10.80 -10.51 -10.30
N PHE A 26 10.21 -10.01 -11.40
CA PHE A 26 10.59 -8.72 -11.97
C PHE A 26 10.30 -7.56 -11.01
N ILE A 27 9.21 -7.63 -10.23
CA ILE A 27 8.91 -6.64 -9.18
C ILE A 27 9.97 -6.68 -8.09
N ALA A 28 10.36 -7.88 -7.66
CA ALA A 28 11.41 -8.04 -6.66
C ALA A 28 12.78 -7.51 -7.15
N GLN A 29 13.10 -7.71 -8.43
CA GLN A 29 14.30 -7.14 -9.04
C GLN A 29 14.25 -5.60 -9.10
N GLU A 30 13.09 -5.03 -9.44
CA GLU A 30 12.89 -3.58 -9.43
C GLU A 30 13.08 -3.01 -8.02
N ILE A 31 12.44 -3.59 -7.00
CA ILE A 31 12.58 -3.18 -5.61
C ILE A 31 14.06 -3.21 -5.18
N LEU A 32 14.74 -4.32 -5.45
CA LEU A 32 16.15 -4.47 -5.11
C LEU A 32 17.05 -3.45 -5.82
N SER A 33 16.73 -3.09 -7.06
CA SER A 33 17.45 -2.08 -7.83
C SER A 33 17.25 -0.68 -7.25
N LEU A 34 16.03 -0.35 -6.85
CA LEU A 34 15.71 0.92 -6.20
C LEU A 34 16.39 1.03 -4.81
N GLU A 35 16.38 -0.05 -4.02
CA GLU A 35 17.15 -0.07 -2.76
C GLU A 35 18.65 0.13 -2.96
N LYS A 36 19.22 -0.52 -3.97
CA LYS A 36 20.64 -0.33 -4.34
C LYS A 36 20.95 1.09 -4.80
N ALA A 37 19.99 1.77 -5.41
CA ALA A 37 20.08 3.18 -5.76
C ALA A 37 19.94 4.13 -4.55
N GLY A 38 19.74 3.59 -3.34
CA GLY A 38 19.61 4.37 -2.11
C GLY A 38 18.22 4.97 -1.88
N ILE A 39 17.21 4.53 -2.63
CA ILE A 39 15.82 4.97 -2.47
C ILE A 39 15.18 4.22 -1.28
N SER A 40 14.58 4.97 -0.36
CA SER A 40 13.80 4.38 0.73
C SER A 40 12.45 3.90 0.20
N ILE A 41 12.13 2.62 0.45
CA ILE A 41 10.89 2.00 -0.03
C ILE A 41 10.14 1.39 1.14
N VAL A 42 8.82 1.52 1.13
CA VAL A 42 7.88 0.78 1.97
C VAL A 42 6.96 -0.03 1.06
N LEU A 43 6.90 -1.33 1.28
CA LEU A 43 6.03 -2.21 0.50
C LEU A 43 4.66 -2.28 1.16
N ILE A 44 3.61 -2.09 0.38
CA ILE A 44 2.22 -2.20 0.82
C ILE A 44 1.57 -3.33 0.06
N SER A 45 1.31 -4.44 0.74
CA SER A 45 0.71 -5.62 0.15
C SER A 45 -0.76 -5.70 0.50
N LEU A 46 -1.64 -5.78 -0.51
CA LEU A 46 -3.09 -5.85 -0.32
C LEU A 46 -3.57 -7.20 0.23
N ARG A 47 -2.69 -8.20 0.30
CA ARG A 47 -2.95 -9.50 0.90
C ARG A 47 -1.65 -10.16 1.35
N LYS A 48 -1.77 -11.11 2.27
CA LYS A 48 -0.63 -11.95 2.66
C LYS A 48 -0.24 -12.89 1.51
N PRO A 49 1.03 -13.31 1.45
CA PRO A 49 1.48 -14.27 0.45
C PRO A 49 0.74 -15.60 0.59
N THR A 50 0.39 -16.20 -0.53
CA THR A 50 -0.23 -17.53 -0.59
C THR A 50 0.76 -18.59 -1.05
N ASP A 51 1.88 -18.18 -1.63
CA ASP A 51 2.89 -19.10 -2.16
C ASP A 51 3.77 -19.60 -1.02
N PRO A 52 3.94 -20.93 -0.85
CA PRO A 52 4.79 -21.52 0.19
C PRO A 52 6.28 -21.32 -0.10
N HIS A 53 6.63 -21.03 -1.33
CA HIS A 53 8.01 -20.82 -1.77
C HIS A 53 8.22 -19.39 -2.25
N THR A 54 9.38 -18.83 -1.93
CA THR A 54 9.82 -17.51 -2.37
C THR A 54 11.09 -17.64 -3.21
N HIS A 55 11.24 -16.78 -4.20
CA HIS A 55 12.48 -16.73 -4.96
C HIS A 55 13.60 -16.10 -4.12
N PRO A 56 14.87 -16.56 -4.21
CA PRO A 56 16.01 -16.03 -3.41
C PRO A 56 16.20 -14.52 -3.51
N VAL A 57 15.70 -13.86 -4.55
CA VAL A 57 15.75 -12.40 -4.68
C VAL A 57 15.00 -11.68 -3.57
N HIS A 58 13.91 -12.29 -3.06
CA HIS A 58 13.10 -11.69 -1.98
C HIS A 58 13.86 -11.62 -0.65
N GLU A 59 14.78 -12.54 -0.39
CA GLU A 59 15.61 -12.56 0.81
C GLU A 59 16.60 -11.39 0.87
N LYS A 60 16.91 -10.79 -0.27
CA LYS A 60 17.83 -9.66 -0.39
C LYS A 60 17.17 -8.31 -0.18
N ILE A 61 15.84 -8.27 -0.20
CA ILE A 61 15.04 -7.05 -0.05
C ILE A 61 14.87 -6.76 1.44
N LYS A 62 15.19 -5.53 1.84
CA LYS A 62 15.14 -5.05 3.23
C LYS A 62 13.96 -4.13 3.51
N ALA A 63 13.24 -3.70 2.47
CA ALA A 63 12.11 -2.80 2.59
C ALA A 63 11.05 -3.37 3.55
N PRO A 64 10.54 -2.59 4.51
CA PRO A 64 9.48 -3.02 5.40
C PRO A 64 8.20 -3.26 4.61
N ILE A 65 7.41 -4.24 5.05
CA ILE A 65 6.17 -4.63 4.39
C ILE A 65 5.00 -4.36 5.32
N LEU A 66 4.04 -3.57 4.85
CA LEU A 66 2.74 -3.38 5.48
C LEU A 66 1.71 -4.26 4.76
N TYR A 67 1.17 -5.25 5.47
CA TYR A 67 0.09 -6.08 4.96
C TYR A 67 -1.27 -5.46 5.32
N LEU A 68 -2.08 -5.18 4.30
CA LEU A 68 -3.46 -4.76 4.49
C LEU A 68 -4.38 -5.98 4.66
N PRO A 69 -5.54 -5.85 5.33
CA PRO A 69 -6.48 -6.94 5.46
C PRO A 69 -7.02 -7.34 4.08
N GLU A 70 -6.86 -8.61 3.70
CA GLU A 70 -7.38 -9.11 2.42
C GLU A 70 -8.90 -9.04 2.38
N TYR A 71 -9.53 -9.40 3.51
CA TYR A 71 -10.98 -9.28 3.73
C TYR A 71 -11.23 -8.43 4.98
N LEU A 72 -12.21 -7.54 4.93
CA LEU A 72 -12.50 -6.62 6.04
C LEU A 72 -12.99 -7.34 7.31
N PHE A 73 -13.64 -8.48 7.13
CA PHE A 73 -14.13 -9.30 8.25
C PHE A 73 -13.03 -10.11 8.94
N SER A 74 -11.85 -10.26 8.34
CA SER A 74 -10.72 -10.93 9.00
C SER A 74 -10.08 -10.07 10.09
N GLU A 75 -10.12 -8.75 9.93
CA GLU A 75 -9.54 -7.78 10.86
C GLU A 75 -10.51 -6.60 11.14
N PRO A 76 -11.74 -6.87 11.62
CA PRO A 76 -12.79 -5.83 11.68
C PRO A 76 -12.45 -4.70 12.65
N ILE A 77 -11.78 -5.01 13.76
CA ILE A 77 -11.37 -4.00 14.76
C ILE A 77 -10.33 -3.05 14.17
N ARG A 78 -9.37 -3.58 13.39
CA ARG A 78 -8.35 -2.77 12.70
C ARG A 78 -9.00 -1.81 11.71
N VAL A 79 -9.93 -2.31 10.89
CA VAL A 79 -10.67 -1.49 9.92
C VAL A 79 -11.50 -0.40 10.62
N LEU A 80 -12.22 -0.74 11.70
CA LEU A 80 -13.04 0.20 12.44
C LEU A 80 -12.19 1.28 13.13
N ARG A 81 -11.07 0.90 13.75
CA ARG A 81 -10.12 1.83 14.34
C ARG A 81 -9.53 2.78 13.29
N SER A 82 -9.15 2.25 12.15
CA SER A 82 -8.62 3.03 11.03
C SER A 82 -9.64 4.05 10.51
N TRP A 83 -10.90 3.60 10.32
CA TRP A 83 -11.99 4.50 9.97
C TRP A 83 -12.15 5.62 11.00
N TRP A 84 -12.14 5.29 12.30
CA TRP A 84 -12.26 6.27 13.36
C TRP A 84 -11.15 7.33 13.32
N GLN A 85 -9.92 6.94 13.07
CA GLN A 85 -8.76 7.83 12.96
C GLN A 85 -8.85 8.74 11.73
N VAL A 86 -9.18 8.16 10.56
CA VAL A 86 -9.17 8.87 9.28
C VAL A 86 -10.38 9.79 9.09
N ARG A 87 -11.53 9.51 9.75
CA ARG A 87 -12.76 10.30 9.58
C ARG A 87 -12.61 11.79 9.89
N SER A 88 -11.67 12.16 10.75
CA SER A 88 -11.37 13.55 11.12
C SER A 88 -10.46 14.26 10.11
N ASN A 89 -9.88 13.53 9.17
CA ASN A 89 -9.02 14.10 8.13
C ASN A 89 -9.87 14.93 7.15
N PRO A 90 -9.48 16.17 6.82
CA PRO A 90 -10.21 16.99 5.86
C PRO A 90 -10.42 16.32 4.49
N ARG A 91 -9.43 15.53 4.04
CA ARG A 91 -9.47 14.81 2.76
C ARG A 91 -10.44 13.63 2.76
N TYR A 92 -10.78 13.08 3.93
CA TYR A 92 -11.70 11.95 4.06
C TYR A 92 -13.08 12.23 3.45
N LYS A 93 -13.64 13.42 3.67
CA LYS A 93 -14.96 13.78 3.13
C LYS A 93 -14.98 13.77 1.61
N SER A 94 -13.91 14.26 0.98
CA SER A 94 -13.76 14.25 -0.47
C SER A 94 -13.62 12.83 -1.02
N ALA A 95 -12.73 12.04 -0.44
CA ALA A 95 -12.51 10.64 -0.82
C ALA A 95 -13.79 9.80 -0.67
N ARG A 96 -14.52 9.96 0.46
CA ARG A 96 -15.80 9.28 0.69
C ARG A 96 -16.85 9.66 -0.37
N ARG A 97 -16.93 10.93 -0.76
CA ARG A 97 -17.87 11.38 -1.79
C ARG A 97 -17.58 10.74 -3.15
N ILE A 98 -16.31 10.66 -3.53
CA ILE A 98 -15.86 10.01 -4.76
C ILE A 98 -16.19 8.52 -4.70
N TRP A 99 -15.85 7.84 -3.60
CA TRP A 99 -16.13 6.42 -3.41
C TRP A 99 -17.63 6.11 -3.47
N LEU A 100 -18.50 6.89 -2.80
CA LEU A 100 -19.95 6.72 -2.83
C LEU A 100 -20.51 6.87 -4.25
N ARG A 101 -20.02 7.87 -5.00
CA ARG A 101 -20.43 8.05 -6.39
C ARG A 101 -20.10 6.83 -7.25
N HIS A 102 -18.92 6.26 -7.04
CA HIS A 102 -18.50 5.06 -7.74
C HIS A 102 -19.27 3.82 -7.27
N LEU A 103 -19.61 3.73 -5.98
CA LEU A 103 -20.39 2.63 -5.43
C LEU A 103 -21.82 2.61 -5.97
N ILE A 104 -22.45 3.78 -6.08
CA ILE A 104 -23.81 3.91 -6.68
C ILE A 104 -23.79 3.49 -8.15
N ARG A 105 -22.72 3.80 -8.84
CA ARG A 105 -22.57 3.52 -10.27
C ARG A 105 -22.32 2.04 -10.57
N ASP A 106 -21.63 1.35 -9.66
CA ASP A 106 -21.30 -0.06 -9.77
C ASP A 106 -21.18 -0.64 -8.37
N PHE A 107 -22.29 -1.20 -7.88
CA PHE A 107 -22.34 -1.82 -6.56
C PHE A 107 -21.61 -3.15 -6.58
N SER A 108 -20.40 -3.19 -5.97
CA SER A 108 -19.55 -4.37 -5.92
C SER A 108 -18.95 -4.55 -4.52
N PRO A 109 -18.98 -5.77 -3.95
CA PRO A 109 -18.29 -6.08 -2.69
C PRO A 109 -16.79 -5.74 -2.73
N ASN A 110 -16.17 -5.82 -3.90
CA ASN A 110 -14.78 -5.43 -4.09
C ASN A 110 -14.54 -3.93 -3.86
N ARG A 111 -15.50 -3.06 -4.17
CA ARG A 111 -15.38 -1.62 -3.88
C ARG A 111 -15.39 -1.34 -2.38
N VAL A 112 -16.25 -2.05 -1.64
CA VAL A 112 -16.29 -1.95 -0.18
C VAL A 112 -14.97 -2.44 0.41
N ARG A 113 -14.46 -3.58 -0.06
CA ARG A 113 -13.17 -4.11 0.39
C ARG A 113 -12.02 -3.13 0.14
N ARG A 114 -11.91 -2.59 -1.08
CA ARG A 114 -10.87 -1.60 -1.43
C ARG A 114 -10.97 -0.33 -0.58
N TRP A 115 -12.17 0.13 -0.29
CA TRP A 115 -12.38 1.26 0.61
C TRP A 115 -11.86 0.98 2.02
N GLY A 116 -12.18 -0.17 2.59
CA GLY A 116 -11.65 -0.58 3.89
C GLY A 116 -10.13 -0.70 3.91
N GLN A 117 -9.52 -1.26 2.85
CA GLN A 117 -8.06 -1.30 2.69
C GLN A 117 -7.46 0.10 2.59
N ALA A 118 -8.09 1.02 1.86
CA ALA A 118 -7.66 2.41 1.77
C ALA A 118 -7.74 3.14 3.12
N LEU A 119 -8.75 2.85 3.95
CA LEU A 119 -8.85 3.40 5.31
C LEU A 119 -7.70 2.92 6.20
N VAL A 120 -7.38 1.63 6.14
CA VAL A 120 -6.25 1.06 6.91
C VAL A 120 -4.93 1.66 6.42
N LEU A 121 -4.74 1.73 5.11
CA LEU A 121 -3.56 2.37 4.53
C LEU A 121 -3.42 3.81 5.00
N ALA A 122 -4.47 4.61 4.89
CA ALA A 122 -4.45 6.02 5.29
C ALA A 122 -4.22 6.24 6.79
N ALA A 123 -4.66 5.30 7.64
CA ALA A 123 -4.46 5.37 9.09
C ALA A 123 -3.04 4.96 9.52
N GLU A 124 -2.46 3.99 8.82
CA GLU A 124 -1.15 3.41 9.15
C GLU A 124 -0.01 3.98 8.28
N PHE A 125 -0.35 4.86 7.36
CA PHE A 125 0.58 5.47 6.43
C PHE A 125 1.53 6.43 7.16
N SER A 126 2.84 6.21 7.01
CA SER A 126 3.84 7.10 7.58
C SER A 126 3.85 8.47 6.88
N THR A 127 3.99 9.53 7.65
CA THR A 127 4.13 10.91 7.14
C THR A 127 5.42 11.13 6.34
N GLU A 128 6.38 10.22 6.44
CA GLU A 128 7.65 10.26 5.72
C GLU A 128 7.53 9.80 4.26
N ILE A 129 6.36 9.26 3.87
CA ILE A 129 6.13 8.79 2.52
C ILE A 129 5.67 9.97 1.65
N GLY A 130 6.46 10.31 0.64
CA GLY A 130 6.16 11.40 -0.27
C GLY A 130 5.50 10.97 -1.57
N HIS A 131 5.65 9.71 -1.96
CA HIS A 131 5.11 9.19 -3.21
C HIS A 131 4.48 7.82 -3.02
N ILE A 132 3.36 7.60 -3.73
CA ILE A 132 2.71 6.29 -3.83
C ILE A 132 2.88 5.80 -5.26
N TYR A 133 3.46 4.61 -5.40
CA TYR A 133 3.61 3.93 -6.67
C TYR A 133 2.79 2.65 -6.67
N ALA A 134 1.67 2.64 -7.39
CA ALA A 134 0.81 1.47 -7.49
C ALA A 134 1.22 0.59 -8.66
N HIS A 135 1.69 -0.62 -8.38
CA HIS A 135 1.92 -1.63 -9.40
C HIS A 135 0.58 -2.19 -9.87
N PHE A 136 0.32 -2.07 -11.17
CA PHE A 136 -0.96 -2.39 -11.83
C PHE A 136 -2.10 -1.39 -11.59
N LEU A 137 -2.77 -1.02 -12.70
CA LEU A 137 -3.79 0.02 -12.74
C LEU A 137 -5.16 -0.37 -12.14
N HIS A 138 -5.35 -1.64 -11.76
CA HIS A 138 -6.65 -2.07 -11.21
C HIS A 138 -6.71 -1.98 -9.67
N THR A 139 -6.49 -3.11 -8.94
CA THR A 139 -6.72 -3.11 -7.49
C THR A 139 -5.74 -2.25 -6.70
N PRO A 140 -4.42 -2.30 -6.91
CA PRO A 140 -3.47 -1.44 -6.21
C PRO A 140 -3.75 0.05 -6.39
N ALA A 141 -3.97 0.49 -7.63
CA ALA A 141 -4.29 1.89 -7.92
C ALA A 141 -5.64 2.36 -7.38
N SER A 142 -6.59 1.45 -7.14
CA SER A 142 -7.89 1.79 -6.52
C SER A 142 -7.80 1.97 -5.01
N VAL A 143 -6.77 1.43 -4.36
CA VAL A 143 -6.54 1.54 -2.92
C VAL A 143 -5.65 2.73 -2.61
N ALA A 144 -4.62 2.95 -3.43
CA ALA A 144 -3.71 4.08 -3.34
C ALA A 144 -4.41 5.42 -3.60
#